data_e1cf482ece19176ea194cd8787734463
#
_entry.id   e1cf482ece19176ea194cd8787734463
#
_cell.length_a   1.000
_cell.length_b   1.000
_cell.length_c   1.000
_cell.angle_alpha   90.00
_cell.angle_beta   90.00
_cell.angle_gamma   90.00
#
_symmetry.space_group_name_H-M   'P 1'
#
loop_
_entity.id
_entity.type
_entity.pdbx_description
1 polymer ?
#
loop_
_entity_poly.entity_id
_entity_poly.type
_entity_poly.pdbx_seq_one_letter_code
_entity_poly.pdbx_strand_id
1 'polypeptide(L)'
;MKIALLGNPNTGKSSVFNMLTGLRQHVGNFPGVTVDKKVGEIKIGEETHMLIDFPGTYSLYPRSKDEQVVYDVLTDPSNQDYPDLIMVIADASNLERNLFFFSQIYDLGMPCVLVLNMNDVAQRAGKHINIEKLKEAFPGASIEGSNARLGTGKERILSLLENAADKRPESKFLKGSEIC
;
A
#
# COMPACT_ATOMS: atom_id res chain seq x y z
N MET A 1 -11.62 -0.83 -11.02
CA MET A 1 -10.35 -0.23 -10.55
C MET A 1 -9.39 -1.34 -10.10
N LYS A 2 -8.12 -1.21 -10.45
CA LYS A 2 -7.04 -2.07 -9.96
C LYS A 2 -6.32 -1.38 -8.80
N ILE A 3 -6.18 -2.08 -7.70
CA ILE A 3 -5.54 -1.57 -6.49
C ILE A 3 -4.30 -2.43 -6.22
N ALA A 4 -3.12 -1.81 -6.18
CA ALA A 4 -1.90 -2.49 -5.78
C ALA A 4 -1.76 -2.48 -4.26
N LEU A 5 -1.58 -3.66 -3.67
CA LEU A 5 -1.28 -3.82 -2.25
C LEU A 5 0.23 -4.00 -2.09
N LEU A 6 0.86 -3.03 -1.46
CA LEU A 6 2.30 -2.95 -1.25
C LEU A 6 2.62 -2.84 0.25
N GLY A 7 3.86 -3.08 0.58
CA GLY A 7 4.36 -2.89 1.94
C GLY A 7 5.70 -3.59 2.16
N ASN A 8 6.38 -3.21 3.24
CA ASN A 8 7.56 -3.91 3.67
C ASN A 8 7.21 -5.35 4.10
N PRO A 9 8.13 -6.29 4.04
CA PRO A 9 7.91 -7.62 4.61
C PRO A 9 7.48 -7.56 6.08
N ASN A 10 6.59 -8.47 6.48
CA ASN A 10 6.11 -8.63 7.86
C ASN A 10 5.31 -7.43 8.43
N THR A 11 4.65 -6.66 7.59
CA THR A 11 3.77 -5.56 8.02
C THR A 11 2.32 -5.99 8.28
N GLY A 12 2.02 -7.28 8.08
CA GLY A 12 0.65 -7.79 8.13
C GLY A 12 -0.12 -7.60 6.81
N LYS A 13 0.58 -7.40 5.72
CA LYS A 13 0.01 -7.22 4.37
C LYS A 13 -0.93 -8.37 3.99
N SER A 14 -0.52 -9.63 4.21
CA SER A 14 -1.37 -10.81 3.97
C SER A 14 -2.64 -10.82 4.83
N SER A 15 -2.57 -10.40 6.08
CA SER A 15 -3.74 -10.28 6.96
C SER A 15 -4.72 -9.23 6.45
N VAL A 16 -4.23 -8.09 5.97
CA VAL A 16 -5.06 -7.05 5.34
C VAL A 16 -5.69 -7.58 4.05
N PHE A 17 -4.92 -8.24 3.19
CA PHE A 17 -5.41 -8.84 1.96
C PHE A 17 -6.55 -9.82 2.23
N ASN A 18 -6.36 -10.74 3.18
CA ASN A 18 -7.37 -11.72 3.55
C ASN A 18 -8.62 -11.07 4.20
N MET A 19 -8.44 -10.08 5.03
CA MET A 19 -9.53 -9.33 5.63
C MET A 19 -10.41 -8.64 4.58
N LEU A 20 -9.80 -8.07 3.54
CA LEU A 20 -10.51 -7.33 2.50
C LEU A 20 -11.17 -8.24 1.46
N THR A 21 -10.50 -9.33 1.06
CA THR A 21 -10.93 -10.20 -0.05
C THR A 21 -11.72 -11.42 0.41
N GLY A 22 -11.54 -11.87 1.63
CA GLY A 22 -12.12 -13.11 2.13
C GLY A 22 -11.65 -14.33 1.32
N LEU A 23 -12.60 -15.14 0.82
CA LEU A 23 -12.31 -16.34 0.00
C LEU A 23 -12.22 -16.05 -1.51
N ARG A 24 -12.40 -14.82 -1.93
CA ARG A 24 -12.42 -14.42 -3.35
C ARG A 24 -11.00 -14.09 -3.84
N GLN A 25 -10.17 -15.12 -3.91
CA GLN A 25 -8.76 -14.98 -4.25
C GLN A 25 -8.36 -15.95 -5.38
N HIS A 26 -7.43 -15.49 -6.23
CA HIS A 26 -6.78 -16.29 -7.26
C HIS A 26 -5.27 -16.16 -7.11
N VAL A 27 -4.57 -17.28 -7.29
CA VAL A 27 -3.10 -17.32 -7.24
C VAL A 27 -2.57 -17.70 -8.61
N GLY A 28 -1.56 -17.01 -9.06
CA GLY A 28 -0.86 -17.24 -10.32
C GLY A 28 0.54 -16.65 -10.25
N ASN A 29 1.10 -16.32 -11.39
CA ASN A 29 2.38 -15.63 -11.48
C ASN A 29 2.24 -14.30 -12.20
N PHE A 30 3.13 -13.35 -11.88
CA PHE A 30 3.29 -12.16 -12.72
C PHE A 30 3.77 -12.55 -14.11
N PRO A 31 3.35 -11.86 -15.18
CA PRO A 31 3.71 -12.23 -16.55
C PRO A 31 5.22 -12.32 -16.79
N GLY A 32 5.65 -13.44 -17.39
CA GLY A 32 7.03 -13.65 -17.78
C GLY A 32 8.02 -13.98 -16.67
N VAL A 33 7.55 -14.14 -15.42
CA VAL A 33 8.39 -14.44 -14.26
C VAL A 33 7.75 -15.49 -13.36
N THR A 34 8.54 -16.10 -12.46
CA THR A 34 8.09 -17.12 -11.50
C THR A 34 7.71 -16.53 -10.14
N VAL A 35 7.39 -15.25 -10.10
CA VAL A 35 6.99 -14.53 -8.89
C VAL A 35 5.49 -14.68 -8.69
N ASP A 36 5.07 -15.09 -7.50
CA ASP A 36 3.66 -15.30 -7.14
C ASP A 36 2.87 -14.01 -7.21
N LYS A 37 1.69 -14.11 -7.83
CA LYS A 37 0.70 -13.06 -7.92
C LYS A 37 -0.60 -13.54 -7.28
N LYS A 38 -1.03 -12.87 -6.22
CA LYS A 38 -2.35 -13.04 -5.64
C LYS A 38 -3.26 -11.91 -6.08
N VAL A 39 -4.44 -12.27 -6.55
CA VAL A 39 -5.47 -11.30 -6.93
C VAL A 39 -6.73 -11.63 -6.15
N GLY A 40 -7.33 -10.64 -5.52
CA GLY A 40 -8.58 -10.77 -4.81
C GLY A 40 -9.60 -9.76 -5.29
N GLU A 41 -10.87 -10.11 -5.13
CA GLU A 41 -11.97 -9.19 -5.38
C GLU A 41 -12.39 -8.50 -4.09
N ILE A 42 -12.60 -7.20 -4.16
CA ILE A 42 -13.16 -6.41 -3.07
C ILE A 42 -14.38 -5.62 -3.57
N LYS A 43 -15.38 -5.48 -2.71
CA LYS A 43 -16.54 -4.64 -2.99
C LYS A 43 -16.40 -3.30 -2.27
N ILE A 44 -16.52 -2.23 -3.04
CA ILE A 44 -16.58 -0.86 -2.51
C ILE A 44 -17.90 -0.26 -3.03
N GLY A 45 -18.85 -0.03 -2.13
CA GLY A 45 -20.21 0.30 -2.55
C GLY A 45 -20.84 -0.82 -3.37
N GLU A 46 -21.34 -0.49 -4.54
CA GLU A 46 -21.96 -1.42 -5.49
C GLU A 46 -20.95 -2.03 -6.48
N GLU A 47 -19.72 -1.51 -6.53
CA GLU A 47 -18.71 -1.89 -7.51
C GLU A 47 -17.73 -2.93 -6.97
N THR A 48 -17.33 -3.85 -7.85
CA THR A 48 -16.26 -4.83 -7.59
C THR A 48 -14.95 -4.32 -8.16
N HIS A 49 -13.91 -4.33 -7.34
CA HIS A 49 -12.57 -3.91 -7.69
C HIS A 49 -11.58 -5.06 -7.49
N MET A 50 -10.44 -4.97 -8.15
CA MET A 50 -9.38 -5.96 -8.10
C MET A 50 -8.26 -5.48 -7.17
N LEU A 51 -7.92 -6.29 -6.16
CA LEU A 51 -6.80 -6.08 -5.27
C LEU A 51 -5.67 -7.04 -5.65
N ILE A 52 -4.51 -6.49 -6.03
CA ILE A 52 -3.34 -7.26 -6.43
C ILE A 52 -2.30 -7.19 -5.32
N ASP A 53 -1.96 -8.34 -4.74
CA ASP A 53 -0.93 -8.46 -3.72
C ASP A 53 0.46 -8.57 -4.37
N PHE A 54 1.31 -7.60 -4.11
CA PHE A 54 2.69 -7.56 -4.59
C PHE A 54 3.66 -8.13 -3.56
N PRO A 55 4.82 -8.62 -3.98
CA PRO A 55 5.87 -9.04 -3.06
C PRO A 55 6.27 -7.93 -2.09
N GLY A 56 6.60 -8.30 -0.85
CA GLY A 56 7.10 -7.35 0.14
C GLY A 56 8.43 -6.73 -0.31
N THR A 57 8.55 -5.41 -0.19
CA THR A 57 9.76 -4.68 -0.54
C THR A 57 10.03 -3.54 0.43
N TYR A 58 11.31 -3.22 0.64
CA TYR A 58 11.74 -2.12 1.49
C TYR A 58 11.97 -0.81 0.71
N SER A 59 12.09 -0.91 -0.62
CA SER A 59 12.40 0.22 -1.48
C SER A 59 11.97 -0.07 -2.91
N LEU A 60 11.73 0.98 -3.70
CA LEU A 60 11.56 0.87 -5.16
C LEU A 60 12.86 0.53 -5.91
N TYR A 61 14.01 0.57 -5.25
CA TYR A 61 15.27 0.12 -5.82
C TYR A 61 15.42 -1.39 -5.64
N PRO A 62 15.12 -2.20 -6.66
CA PRO A 62 15.03 -3.65 -6.51
C PRO A 62 16.39 -4.29 -6.26
N ARG A 63 16.43 -5.24 -5.33
CA ARG A 63 17.60 -6.07 -5.01
C ARG A 63 17.36 -7.56 -5.27
N SER A 64 16.13 -7.91 -5.60
CA SER A 64 15.71 -9.28 -5.90
C SER A 64 14.78 -9.28 -7.12
N LYS A 65 14.51 -10.48 -7.65
CA LYS A 65 13.53 -10.66 -8.74
C LYS A 65 12.12 -10.27 -8.32
N ASP A 66 11.76 -10.55 -7.08
CA ASP A 66 10.45 -10.21 -6.52
C ASP A 66 10.28 -8.69 -6.44
N GLU A 67 11.29 -7.98 -5.95
CA GLU A 67 11.28 -6.51 -5.89
C GLU A 67 11.31 -5.87 -7.30
N GLN A 68 11.97 -6.54 -8.27
CA GLN A 68 12.00 -6.07 -9.66
C GLN A 68 10.59 -6.02 -10.26
N VAL A 69 9.71 -6.99 -9.93
CA VAL A 69 8.32 -7.00 -10.38
C VAL A 69 7.58 -5.76 -9.91
N VAL A 70 7.77 -5.35 -8.66
CA VAL A 70 7.15 -4.13 -8.10
C VAL A 70 7.60 -2.91 -8.89
N TYR A 71 8.89 -2.78 -9.12
CA TYR A 71 9.44 -1.67 -9.90
C TYR A 71 8.90 -1.64 -11.32
N ASP A 72 8.94 -2.77 -12.03
CA ASP A 72 8.53 -2.87 -13.45
C ASP A 72 7.05 -2.52 -13.62
N VAL A 73 6.18 -3.01 -12.73
CA VAL A 73 4.75 -2.71 -12.82
C VAL A 73 4.47 -1.25 -12.51
N LEU A 74 5.07 -0.68 -11.46
CA LEU A 74 4.74 0.68 -11.02
C LEU A 74 5.35 1.78 -11.90
N THR A 75 6.37 1.46 -12.68
CA THR A 75 7.04 2.43 -13.56
C THR A 75 6.62 2.34 -15.03
N ASP A 76 5.85 1.33 -15.41
CA ASP A 76 5.37 1.14 -16.78
C ASP A 76 3.84 1.23 -16.86
N PRO A 77 3.28 2.37 -17.27
CA PRO A 77 1.83 2.52 -17.43
C PRO A 77 1.19 1.58 -18.46
N SER A 78 1.98 0.96 -19.33
CA SER A 78 1.50 -0.02 -20.32
C SER A 78 1.40 -1.43 -19.73
N ASN A 79 1.95 -1.66 -18.54
CA ASN A 79 1.88 -2.96 -17.88
C ASN A 79 0.43 -3.33 -17.58
N GLN A 80 0.06 -4.60 -17.86
CA GLN A 80 -1.32 -5.05 -17.64
C GLN A 80 -1.77 -4.98 -16.17
N ASP A 81 -0.83 -5.00 -15.22
CA ASP A 81 -1.08 -4.94 -13.78
C ASP A 81 -0.85 -3.52 -13.20
N TYR A 82 -0.61 -2.53 -14.06
CA TYR A 82 -0.46 -1.14 -13.62
C TYR A 82 -1.70 -0.68 -12.85
N PRO A 83 -1.56 -0.20 -11.62
CA PRO A 83 -2.70 0.10 -10.77
C PRO A 83 -3.30 1.47 -11.03
N ASP A 84 -4.57 1.61 -10.67
CA ASP A 84 -5.25 2.90 -10.60
C ASP A 84 -5.03 3.60 -9.25
N LEU A 85 -4.78 2.78 -8.20
CA LEU A 85 -4.56 3.23 -6.83
C LEU A 85 -3.58 2.30 -6.13
N ILE A 86 -2.71 2.86 -5.30
CA ILE A 86 -1.74 2.11 -4.50
C ILE A 86 -2.13 2.17 -3.03
N MET A 87 -2.24 1.01 -2.38
CA MET A 87 -2.42 0.90 -0.95
C MET A 87 -1.13 0.32 -0.32
N VAL A 88 -0.50 1.09 0.53
CA VAL A 88 0.70 0.68 1.26
C VAL A 88 0.35 0.32 2.70
N ILE A 89 0.73 -0.88 3.11
CA ILE A 89 0.59 -1.33 4.49
C ILE A 89 1.90 -1.07 5.22
N ALA A 90 1.83 -0.31 6.29
CA ALA A 90 2.96 0.02 7.14
C ALA A 90 2.78 -0.59 8.53
N ASP A 91 3.87 -1.07 9.11
CA ASP A 91 3.92 -1.48 10.51
C ASP A 91 4.03 -0.24 11.40
N ALA A 92 2.99 0.03 12.15
CA ALA A 92 2.92 1.18 13.07
C ALA A 92 4.00 1.11 14.17
N SER A 93 4.47 -0.08 14.52
CA SER A 93 5.53 -0.25 15.54
C SER A 93 6.94 0.07 15.00
N ASN A 94 7.11 0.09 13.67
CA ASN A 94 8.38 0.38 12.99
C ASN A 94 8.17 1.40 11.85
N LEU A 95 7.60 2.53 12.20
CA LEU A 95 7.04 3.49 11.23
C LEU A 95 8.11 4.13 10.36
N GLU A 96 9.26 4.52 10.91
CA GLU A 96 10.32 5.22 10.18
C GLU A 96 10.75 4.48 8.91
N ARG A 97 11.04 3.20 9.04
CA ARG A 97 11.44 2.36 7.92
C ARG A 97 10.33 2.21 6.88
N ASN A 98 9.08 2.09 7.33
CA ASN A 98 7.93 1.94 6.45
C ASN A 98 7.61 3.26 5.73
N LEU A 99 7.79 4.39 6.37
CA LEU A 99 7.57 5.70 5.77
C LEU A 99 8.61 6.02 4.69
N PHE A 100 9.82 5.51 4.78
CA PHE A 100 10.80 5.65 3.71
C PHE A 100 10.27 5.02 2.41
N PHE A 101 9.77 3.81 2.46
CA PHE A 101 9.15 3.17 1.29
C PHE A 101 7.90 3.93 0.83
N PHE A 102 7.03 4.32 1.74
CA PHE A 102 5.84 5.09 1.40
C PHE A 102 6.17 6.42 0.72
N SER A 103 7.22 7.12 1.15
CA SER A 103 7.64 8.36 0.51
C SER A 103 8.02 8.18 -0.97
N GLN A 104 8.63 7.05 -1.31
CA GLN A 104 8.95 6.72 -2.70
C GLN A 104 7.68 6.44 -3.52
N ILE A 105 6.70 5.74 -2.94
CA ILE A 105 5.40 5.49 -3.59
C ILE A 105 4.64 6.80 -3.78
N TYR A 106 4.61 7.65 -2.75
CA TYR A 106 3.96 8.96 -2.80
C TYR A 106 4.53 9.82 -3.94
N ASP A 107 5.84 9.78 -4.14
CA ASP A 107 6.52 10.57 -5.17
C ASP A 107 6.26 10.08 -6.61
N LEU A 108 5.65 8.90 -6.81
CA LEU A 108 5.16 8.48 -8.12
C LEU A 108 3.98 9.33 -8.62
N GLY A 109 3.31 10.07 -7.73
CA GLY A 109 2.22 10.96 -8.10
C GLY A 109 0.89 10.26 -8.39
N MET A 110 0.78 8.99 -8.09
CA MET A 110 -0.46 8.20 -8.23
C MET A 110 -1.35 8.35 -6.98
N PRO A 111 -2.67 8.12 -7.10
CA PRO A 111 -3.50 7.99 -5.92
C PRO A 111 -2.93 6.94 -4.97
N CYS A 112 -2.71 7.31 -3.71
CA CYS A 112 -2.12 6.40 -2.74
C CYS A 112 -2.77 6.52 -1.35
N VAL A 113 -2.81 5.38 -0.68
CA VAL A 113 -3.36 5.20 0.67
C VAL A 113 -2.28 4.57 1.54
N LEU A 114 -2.12 5.09 2.75
CA LEU A 114 -1.28 4.50 3.78
C LEU A 114 -2.15 3.89 4.88
N VAL A 115 -2.04 2.60 5.09
CA VAL A 115 -2.69 1.88 6.18
C VAL A 115 -1.67 1.55 7.25
N LEU A 116 -1.85 2.13 8.43
CA LEU A 116 -1.03 1.87 9.61
C LEU A 116 -1.57 0.65 10.33
N ASN A 117 -0.98 -0.51 10.06
CA ASN A 117 -1.35 -1.77 10.70
C ASN A 117 -0.57 -1.98 12.00
N MET A 118 -0.97 -2.95 12.81
CA MET A 118 -0.32 -3.28 14.09
C MET A 118 -0.33 -2.13 15.11
N ASN A 119 -1.39 -1.32 15.12
CA ASN A 119 -1.53 -0.23 16.07
C ASN A 119 -1.53 -0.71 17.54
N ASP A 120 -2.09 -1.88 17.80
CA ASP A 120 -2.07 -2.51 19.12
C ASP A 120 -0.64 -2.82 19.61
N VAL A 121 0.22 -3.28 18.70
CA VAL A 121 1.64 -3.54 18.99
C VAL A 121 2.37 -2.22 19.29
N ALA A 122 2.13 -1.19 18.50
CA ALA A 122 2.72 0.13 18.70
C ALA A 122 2.31 0.73 20.05
N GLN A 123 1.03 0.67 20.39
CA GLN A 123 0.50 1.19 21.66
C GLN A 123 1.09 0.46 22.86
N ARG A 124 1.20 -0.88 22.80
CA ARG A 124 1.85 -1.68 23.86
C ARG A 124 3.32 -1.33 24.04
N ALA A 125 4.01 -0.91 22.97
CA ALA A 125 5.38 -0.43 23.00
C ALA A 125 5.50 1.05 23.42
N GLY A 126 4.39 1.70 23.82
CA GLY A 126 4.37 3.12 24.21
C GLY A 126 4.52 4.11 23.05
N LYS A 127 4.29 3.64 21.82
CA LYS A 127 4.37 4.49 20.62
C LYS A 127 3.00 5.03 20.27
N HIS A 128 2.90 6.35 20.19
CA HIS A 128 1.69 7.06 19.76
C HIS A 128 1.95 7.73 18.42
N ILE A 129 1.19 7.33 17.39
CA ILE A 129 1.32 7.89 16.06
C ILE A 129 0.32 9.03 15.89
N ASN A 130 0.83 10.19 15.51
CA ASN A 130 0.00 11.34 15.18
C ASN A 130 -0.37 11.29 13.69
N ILE A 131 -1.56 10.77 13.38
CA ILE A 131 -2.06 10.63 11.99
C ILE A 131 -2.20 12.00 11.31
N GLU A 132 -2.61 13.03 12.03
CA GLU A 132 -2.76 14.38 11.45
C GLU A 132 -1.43 14.95 10.98
N LYS A 133 -0.33 14.74 11.73
CA LYS A 133 1.01 15.11 11.27
C LYS A 133 1.45 14.33 10.04
N LEU A 134 1.06 13.07 9.92
CA LEU A 134 1.34 12.28 8.72
C LEU A 134 0.57 12.82 7.51
N LYS A 135 -0.68 13.20 7.69
CA LYS A 135 -1.47 13.82 6.62
C LYS A 135 -0.88 15.16 6.17
N GLU A 136 -0.34 15.95 7.10
CA GLU A 136 0.38 17.19 6.78
C GLU A 136 1.68 16.92 6.01
N ALA A 137 2.39 15.84 6.34
CA ALA A 137 3.63 15.46 5.67
C ALA A 137 3.38 14.89 4.25
N PHE A 138 2.22 14.29 4.01
CA PHE A 138 1.85 13.68 2.73
C PHE A 138 0.50 14.22 2.22
N PRO A 139 0.42 15.51 1.85
CA PRO A 139 -0.82 16.11 1.38
C PRO A 139 -1.33 15.42 0.11
N GLY A 140 -2.63 15.14 0.07
CA GLY A 140 -3.28 14.38 -1.01
C GLY A 140 -3.22 12.86 -0.86
N ALA A 141 -2.43 12.32 0.06
CA ALA A 141 -2.51 10.90 0.44
C ALA A 141 -3.59 10.69 1.51
N SER A 142 -4.21 9.53 1.49
CA SER A 142 -5.20 9.13 2.50
C SER A 142 -4.57 8.17 3.50
N ILE A 143 -4.78 8.39 4.81
CA ILE A 143 -4.09 7.65 5.87
C ILE A 143 -5.10 7.15 6.90
N GLU A 144 -5.04 5.86 7.25
CA GLU A 144 -5.93 5.22 8.24
C GLU A 144 -5.19 4.17 9.08
N GLY A 145 -5.69 3.93 10.29
CA GLY A 145 -5.19 2.90 11.17
C GLY A 145 -5.95 1.58 11.03
N SER A 146 -5.29 0.46 11.32
CA SER A 146 -5.87 -0.88 11.27
C SER A 146 -5.22 -1.82 12.28
N ASN A 147 -5.98 -2.86 12.68
CA ASN A 147 -5.50 -4.04 13.36
C ASN A 147 -6.07 -5.27 12.63
N ALA A 148 -5.51 -5.57 11.47
CA ALA A 148 -6.05 -6.59 10.56
C ALA A 148 -6.13 -7.99 11.19
N ARG A 149 -5.20 -8.34 12.07
CA ARG A 149 -5.24 -9.62 12.81
C ARG A 149 -6.47 -9.76 13.71
N LEU A 150 -6.99 -8.63 14.18
CA LEU A 150 -8.21 -8.58 15.00
C LEU A 150 -9.46 -8.34 14.14
N GLY A 151 -9.32 -8.27 12.81
CA GLY A 151 -10.41 -7.99 11.88
C GLY A 151 -10.97 -6.57 11.98
N THR A 152 -10.25 -5.65 12.63
CA THR A 152 -10.70 -4.26 12.81
C THR A 152 -10.15 -3.34 11.73
N GLY A 153 -10.97 -2.42 11.27
CA GLY A 153 -10.61 -1.38 10.30
C GLY A 153 -11.04 -1.67 8.86
N LYS A 154 -11.66 -2.81 8.57
CA LYS A 154 -12.10 -3.17 7.20
C LYS A 154 -12.96 -2.08 6.57
N GLU A 155 -14.05 -1.70 7.21
CA GLU A 155 -14.99 -0.70 6.66
C GLU A 155 -14.34 0.68 6.48
N ARG A 156 -13.46 1.07 7.39
CA ARG A 156 -12.70 2.32 7.27
C ARG A 156 -11.73 2.28 6.11
N ILE A 157 -11.06 1.16 5.88
CA ILE A 157 -10.16 0.99 4.72
C ILE A 157 -10.96 1.04 3.41
N LEU A 158 -12.10 0.35 3.32
CA LEU A 158 -12.94 0.38 2.13
C LEU A 158 -13.44 1.80 1.81
N SER A 159 -13.91 2.52 2.83
CA SER A 159 -14.31 3.93 2.68
C SER A 159 -13.13 4.83 2.27
N LEU A 160 -11.95 4.57 2.80
CA LEU A 160 -10.74 5.30 2.44
C LEU A 160 -10.36 5.08 0.98
N LEU A 161 -10.44 3.84 0.49
CA LEU A 161 -10.16 3.50 -0.91
C LEU A 161 -11.15 4.17 -1.87
N GLU A 162 -12.44 4.19 -1.52
CA GLU A 162 -13.48 4.86 -2.29
C GLU A 162 -13.17 6.36 -2.46
N ASN A 163 -12.78 7.03 -1.38
CA ASN A 163 -12.50 8.45 -1.38
C ASN A 163 -11.11 8.82 -1.93
N ALA A 164 -10.19 7.87 -2.02
CA ALA A 164 -8.82 8.12 -2.44
C ALA A 164 -8.61 8.05 -3.96
N ALA A 165 -9.49 7.38 -4.68
CA ALA A 165 -9.33 7.12 -6.12
C ALA A 165 -9.15 8.40 -6.96
N ASP A 166 -9.80 9.49 -6.57
CA ASP A 166 -9.75 10.78 -7.26
C ASP A 166 -8.73 11.77 -6.67
N LYS A 167 -8.01 11.35 -5.62
CA LYS A 167 -7.01 12.19 -4.96
C LYS A 167 -5.62 11.83 -5.47
N ARG A 168 -4.75 12.83 -5.57
CA ARG A 168 -3.35 12.65 -5.94
C ARG A 168 -2.45 13.38 -4.97
N PRO A 169 -1.19 12.92 -4.80
CA PRO A 169 -0.17 13.67 -4.08
C PRO A 169 -0.07 15.11 -4.58
N GLU A 170 -0.10 16.05 -3.66
CA GLU A 170 -0.08 17.48 -3.98
C GLU A 170 1.32 18.04 -4.17
N SER A 171 2.32 17.31 -3.67
CA SER A 171 3.74 17.72 -3.75
C SER A 171 4.63 16.47 -3.79
N LYS A 172 5.92 16.64 -4.05
CA LYS A 172 6.90 15.56 -3.85
C LYS A 172 7.44 15.63 -2.43
N PHE A 173 7.50 14.49 -1.77
CA PHE A 173 8.08 14.37 -0.43
C PHE A 173 9.60 14.52 -0.47
N LEU A 174 10.24 13.76 -1.35
CA LEU A 174 11.65 13.92 -1.66
C LEU A 174 11.76 15.07 -2.66
N LYS A 175 11.82 16.29 -2.15
CA LYS A 175 12.26 17.40 -2.97
C LYS A 175 13.66 17.04 -3.42
N GLY A 176 13.80 16.82 -4.73
CA GLY A 176 15.10 16.54 -5.30
C GLY A 176 16.08 17.55 -4.73
N SER A 177 17.06 17.08 -3.98
CA SER A 177 18.26 17.84 -3.83
C SER A 177 18.69 18.14 -5.26
N GLU A 178 18.61 19.39 -5.66
CA GLU A 178 19.38 19.87 -6.79
C GLU A 178 20.84 19.55 -6.44
N ILE A 179 21.24 18.34 -6.80
CA ILE A 179 22.64 18.00 -6.84
C ILE A 179 23.13 18.69 -8.11
N CYS A 180 23.58 19.91 -7.91
CA CYS A 180 24.46 20.55 -8.88
C CYS A 180 25.75 19.75 -9.00
#